data_c3008f56788f76a82f9df2a3f4a86da1
#
_entry.id   c3008f56788f76a82f9df2a3f4a86da1
#
_cell.length_a   1.000
_cell.length_b   1.000
_cell.length_c   1.000
_cell.angle_alpha   90.00
_cell.angle_beta   90.00
_cell.angle_gamma   90.00
#
_symmetry.space_group_name_H-M   'P 1'
#
loop_
_entity.id
_entity.type
_entity.pdbx_description
1 polymer ?
#
loop_
_entity_poly.entity_id
_entity_poly.type
_entity_poly.pdbx_seq_one_letter_code
_entity_poly.pdbx_strand_id
1 'polypeptide(L)'
;MAVYGYTLQIYCDFSGYSDMAIGLALLMGFTLPVNFRTPYQSKNITEFWRRWHISLSTWLKDYLYFSVGGNRRGTFWGYFFPTLFFGATLAWAINIRTHTMLPLYITCGAMGLFVLAILVSKDRKKSVRSHFNQMTTMLLGGLWHGANLRFIIWGALHGLALAIHKTFAEYFPTATDGKRSVISRITSPFFLLITFH
;
A
#
# COMPACT_ATOMS: atom_id res chain seq x y z
N MET A 1 -12.55 5.87 -18.67
CA MET A 1 -13.50 4.72 -18.69
C MET A 1 -12.79 3.36 -18.66
N ALA A 2 -11.78 3.10 -19.53
CA ALA A 2 -11.09 1.79 -19.58
C ALA A 2 -10.46 1.35 -18.24
N VAL A 3 -9.82 2.23 -17.51
CA VAL A 3 -9.17 1.91 -16.22
C VAL A 3 -10.18 1.43 -15.18
N TYR A 4 -11.32 2.12 -15.03
CA TYR A 4 -12.36 1.69 -14.09
C TYR A 4 -12.98 0.35 -14.47
N GLY A 5 -13.21 0.11 -15.78
CA GLY A 5 -13.68 -1.18 -16.27
C GLY A 5 -12.70 -2.30 -15.93
N TYR A 6 -11.40 -2.08 -16.17
CA TYR A 6 -10.36 -3.04 -15.84
C TYR A 6 -10.25 -3.31 -14.33
N THR A 7 -10.38 -2.28 -13.51
CA THR A 7 -10.37 -2.41 -12.05
C THR A 7 -11.52 -3.28 -11.56
N LEU A 8 -12.74 -3.06 -12.07
CA LEU A 8 -13.89 -3.90 -11.76
C LEU A 8 -13.71 -5.34 -12.25
N GLN A 9 -13.15 -5.51 -13.45
CA GLN A 9 -12.85 -6.84 -14.00
C GLN A 9 -11.91 -7.61 -13.08
N ILE A 10 -10.76 -7.04 -12.67
CA ILE A 10 -9.83 -7.70 -11.75
C ILE A 10 -10.54 -8.13 -10.45
N TYR A 11 -11.39 -7.27 -9.91
CA TYR A 11 -12.12 -7.60 -8.68
C TYR A 11 -13.11 -8.74 -8.90
N CYS A 12 -13.92 -8.68 -9.94
CA CYS A 12 -14.91 -9.72 -10.24
C CYS A 12 -14.24 -11.07 -10.51
N ASP A 13 -13.19 -11.07 -11.34
CA ASP A 13 -12.46 -12.28 -11.69
C ASP A 13 -11.81 -12.93 -10.46
N PHE A 14 -11.16 -12.11 -9.64
CA PHE A 14 -10.44 -12.64 -8.48
C PHE A 14 -11.35 -12.98 -7.30
N SER A 15 -12.41 -12.21 -7.06
CA SER A 15 -13.38 -12.57 -6.02
C SER A 15 -14.17 -13.81 -6.40
N GLY A 16 -14.61 -13.94 -7.65
CA GLY A 16 -15.30 -15.13 -8.16
C GLY A 16 -14.41 -16.38 -8.08
N TYR A 17 -13.13 -16.26 -8.49
CA TYR A 17 -12.17 -17.35 -8.31
C TYR A 17 -12.02 -17.76 -6.83
N SER A 18 -11.90 -16.79 -5.92
CA SER A 18 -11.77 -17.05 -4.49
C SER A 18 -13.01 -17.74 -3.91
N ASP A 19 -14.21 -17.35 -4.33
CA ASP A 19 -15.46 -17.97 -3.88
C ASP A 19 -15.58 -19.42 -4.40
N MET A 20 -15.19 -19.68 -5.64
CA MET A 20 -15.11 -21.06 -6.19
C MET A 20 -14.11 -21.91 -5.40
N ALA A 21 -12.93 -21.35 -5.08
CA ALA A 21 -11.92 -22.06 -4.29
C ALA A 21 -12.42 -22.40 -2.87
N ILE A 22 -13.13 -21.48 -2.21
CA ILE A 22 -13.77 -21.71 -0.92
C ILE A 22 -14.82 -22.82 -1.02
N GLY A 23 -15.68 -22.78 -2.05
CA GLY A 23 -16.71 -23.80 -2.27
C GLY A 23 -16.11 -25.20 -2.48
N LEU A 24 -15.08 -25.32 -3.32
CA LEU A 24 -14.38 -26.58 -3.56
C LEU A 24 -13.69 -27.11 -2.29
N ALA A 25 -13.03 -26.23 -1.54
CA ALA A 25 -12.40 -26.62 -0.28
C ALA A 25 -13.42 -27.15 0.73
N LEU A 26 -14.59 -26.52 0.85
CA LEU A 26 -15.67 -26.97 1.71
C LEU A 26 -16.18 -28.36 1.32
N LEU A 27 -16.29 -28.67 0.04
CA LEU A 27 -16.65 -30.03 -0.43
C LEU A 27 -15.61 -31.08 -0.02
N MET A 28 -14.35 -30.67 0.14
CA MET A 28 -13.25 -31.52 0.59
C MET A 28 -13.08 -31.52 2.11
N GLY A 29 -13.93 -30.83 2.87
CA GLY A 29 -13.85 -30.71 4.33
C GLY A 29 -12.88 -29.66 4.86
N PHE A 30 -12.34 -28.78 3.98
CA PHE A 30 -11.44 -27.70 4.39
C PHE A 30 -12.16 -26.36 4.44
N THR A 31 -11.83 -25.53 5.43
CA THR A 31 -12.30 -24.14 5.53
C THR A 31 -11.21 -23.17 5.11
N LEU A 32 -11.46 -22.37 4.06
CA LEU A 32 -10.57 -21.29 3.63
C LEU A 32 -11.10 -19.94 4.11
N PRO A 33 -10.21 -18.96 4.38
CA PRO A 33 -10.63 -17.62 4.76
C PRO A 33 -11.21 -16.85 3.59
N VAL A 34 -12.17 -15.97 3.86
CA VAL A 34 -12.70 -15.01 2.87
C VAL A 34 -11.60 -14.03 2.47
N ASN A 35 -11.40 -13.83 1.16
CA ASN A 35 -10.37 -12.95 0.61
C ASN A 35 -10.84 -11.52 0.34
N PHE A 36 -12.13 -11.31 0.10
CA PHE A 36 -12.69 -10.01 -0.26
C PHE A 36 -13.90 -9.66 0.62
N ARG A 37 -13.91 -8.43 1.13
CA ARG A 37 -15.02 -7.88 1.92
C ARG A 37 -15.40 -6.50 1.41
N THR A 38 -16.06 -6.42 0.24
CA THR A 38 -16.45 -5.15 -0.39
C THR A 38 -15.35 -4.09 -0.37
N PRO A 39 -14.16 -4.36 -0.98
CA PRO A 39 -12.97 -3.51 -0.85
C PRO A 39 -13.20 -2.10 -1.39
N TYR A 40 -14.03 -1.93 -2.41
CA TYR A 40 -14.32 -0.62 -3.01
C TYR A 40 -15.23 0.28 -2.17
N GLN A 41 -15.77 -0.23 -1.06
CA GLN A 41 -16.47 0.57 -0.06
C GLN A 41 -15.54 1.08 1.06
N SER A 42 -14.23 0.86 0.91
CA SER A 42 -13.23 1.31 1.89
C SER A 42 -13.14 2.83 1.93
N LYS A 43 -13.00 3.38 3.12
CA LYS A 43 -12.92 4.84 3.36
C LYS A 43 -11.48 5.37 3.25
N ASN A 44 -10.50 4.49 3.26
CA ASN A 44 -9.09 4.82 3.21
C ASN A 44 -8.25 3.61 2.78
N ILE A 45 -6.99 3.86 2.43
CA ILE A 45 -6.07 2.83 1.93
C ILE A 45 -5.80 1.71 2.96
N THR A 46 -5.78 2.02 4.25
CA THR A 46 -5.58 1.01 5.30
C THR A 46 -6.78 0.07 5.39
N GLU A 47 -7.99 0.60 5.29
CA GLU A 47 -9.22 -0.20 5.26
C GLU A 47 -9.30 -1.02 3.97
N PHE A 48 -8.87 -0.46 2.83
CA PHE A 48 -8.79 -1.18 1.57
C PHE A 48 -7.97 -2.46 1.73
N TRP A 49 -6.73 -2.39 2.23
CA TRP A 49 -5.88 -3.55 2.44
C TRP A 49 -6.38 -4.55 3.49
N ARG A 50 -7.32 -4.16 4.35
CA ARG A 50 -8.03 -5.09 5.26
C ARG A 50 -9.18 -5.82 4.59
N ARG A 51 -9.60 -5.39 3.39
CA ARG A 51 -10.76 -5.90 2.66
C ARG A 51 -10.39 -6.54 1.32
N TRP A 52 -9.22 -6.21 0.79
CA TRP A 52 -8.65 -6.72 -0.46
C TRP A 52 -7.64 -7.80 -0.18
N HIS A 53 -7.78 -8.97 -0.85
CA HIS A 53 -6.85 -10.10 -0.79
C HIS A 53 -6.36 -10.34 0.65
N ILE A 54 -7.31 -10.59 1.56
CA ILE A 54 -7.09 -10.61 3.02
C ILE A 54 -6.02 -11.64 3.42
N SER A 55 -6.00 -12.81 2.78
CA SER A 55 -5.00 -13.85 3.06
C SER A 55 -3.59 -13.36 2.76
N LEU A 56 -3.36 -12.74 1.58
CA LEU A 56 -2.06 -12.16 1.23
C LEU A 56 -1.68 -11.00 2.15
N SER A 57 -2.61 -10.08 2.39
CA SER A 57 -2.38 -8.92 3.26
C SER A 57 -2.00 -9.33 4.67
N THR A 58 -2.63 -10.38 5.20
CA THR A 58 -2.32 -10.96 6.50
C THR A 58 -0.94 -11.64 6.47
N TRP A 59 -0.67 -12.43 5.43
CA TRP A 59 0.61 -13.09 5.26
C TRP A 59 1.77 -12.08 5.16
N LEU A 60 1.64 -11.06 4.32
CA LEU A 60 2.66 -9.99 4.20
C LEU A 60 2.89 -9.26 5.53
N LYS A 61 1.83 -9.04 6.31
CA LYS A 61 1.93 -8.42 7.63
C LYS A 61 2.65 -9.34 8.62
N ASP A 62 2.24 -10.61 8.71
CA ASP A 62 2.70 -11.51 9.76
C ASP A 62 4.12 -12.05 9.47
N TYR A 63 4.41 -12.39 8.22
CA TYR A 63 5.68 -12.99 7.83
C TYR A 63 6.71 -12.00 7.29
N LEU A 64 6.29 -10.88 6.71
CA LEU A 64 7.23 -9.92 6.16
C LEU A 64 7.34 -8.66 7.02
N TYR A 65 6.22 -7.98 7.29
CA TYR A 65 6.25 -6.72 8.04
C TYR A 65 6.82 -6.89 9.45
N PHE A 66 6.40 -7.92 10.17
CA PHE A 66 6.93 -8.17 11.51
C PHE A 66 8.37 -8.67 11.48
N SER A 67 8.78 -9.44 10.48
CA SER A 67 10.17 -9.91 10.35
C SER A 67 11.16 -8.78 10.10
N VAL A 68 10.77 -7.76 9.31
CA VAL A 68 11.61 -6.57 9.10
C VAL A 68 11.54 -5.56 10.26
N GLY A 69 10.83 -5.89 11.37
CA GLY A 69 10.81 -5.12 12.61
C GLY A 69 9.48 -4.47 12.97
N GLY A 70 8.50 -4.47 12.07
CA GLY A 70 7.17 -3.92 12.30
C GLY A 70 7.17 -2.45 12.75
N ASN A 71 6.36 -2.15 13.79
CA ASN A 71 6.31 -0.81 14.39
C ASN A 71 7.40 -0.58 15.46
N ARG A 72 8.08 -1.63 15.90
CA ARG A 72 8.92 -1.58 17.11
C ARG A 72 10.41 -1.44 16.81
N ARG A 73 10.89 -2.09 15.77
CA ARG A 73 12.32 -2.16 15.45
C ARG A 73 12.59 -1.72 14.01
N GLY A 74 13.70 -1.05 13.79
CA GLY A 74 14.29 -0.84 12.47
C GLY A 74 15.31 -1.93 12.22
N THR A 75 15.27 -2.59 11.09
CA THR A 75 16.24 -3.58 10.68
C THR A 75 17.00 -3.10 9.44
N PHE A 76 18.16 -3.68 9.16
CA PHE A 76 18.90 -3.40 7.94
C PHE A 76 18.01 -3.56 6.70
N TRP A 77 17.29 -4.66 6.58
CA TRP A 77 16.43 -4.93 5.43
C TRP A 77 15.24 -3.96 5.32
N GLY A 78 14.71 -3.51 6.45
CA GLY A 78 13.65 -2.50 6.48
C GLY A 78 14.06 -1.17 5.86
N TYR A 79 15.32 -0.76 6.01
CA TYR A 79 15.86 0.47 5.41
C TYR A 79 16.44 0.25 4.02
N PHE A 80 17.07 -0.91 3.77
CA PHE A 80 17.78 -1.22 2.54
C PHE A 80 16.89 -1.12 1.29
N PHE A 81 15.77 -1.81 1.27
CA PHE A 81 14.92 -1.87 0.08
C PHE A 81 14.34 -0.51 -0.33
N PRO A 82 13.74 0.30 0.56
CA PRO A 82 13.27 1.63 0.19
C PRO A 82 14.40 2.56 -0.24
N THR A 83 15.54 2.52 0.44
CA THR A 83 16.69 3.36 0.08
C THR A 83 17.25 2.98 -1.29
N LEU A 84 17.37 1.67 -1.58
CA LEU A 84 17.79 1.17 -2.88
C LEU A 84 16.79 1.59 -3.97
N PHE A 85 15.48 1.44 -3.72
CA PHE A 85 14.45 1.82 -4.67
C PHE A 85 14.48 3.30 -5.00
N PHE A 86 14.43 4.17 -3.99
CA PHE A 86 14.47 5.61 -4.22
C PHE A 86 15.81 6.06 -4.82
N GLY A 87 16.93 5.49 -4.38
CA GLY A 87 18.26 5.78 -4.95
C GLY A 87 18.35 5.36 -6.42
N ALA A 88 17.89 4.17 -6.77
CA ALA A 88 17.91 3.66 -8.14
C ALA A 88 16.97 4.47 -9.06
N THR A 89 15.76 4.83 -8.60
CA THR A 89 14.82 5.66 -9.38
C THR A 89 15.34 7.08 -9.57
N LEU A 90 16.00 7.65 -8.56
CA LEU A 90 16.65 8.96 -8.68
C LEU A 90 17.83 8.93 -9.65
N ALA A 91 18.72 7.93 -9.53
CA ALA A 91 19.84 7.76 -10.45
C ALA A 91 19.35 7.54 -11.89
N TRP A 92 18.32 6.74 -12.08
CA TRP A 92 17.69 6.55 -13.39
C TRP A 92 17.11 7.87 -13.94
N ALA A 93 16.38 8.62 -13.10
CA ALA A 93 15.76 9.90 -13.50
C ALA A 93 16.79 10.97 -13.89
N ILE A 94 17.97 10.97 -13.24
CA ILE A 94 19.09 11.89 -13.57
C ILE A 94 19.77 11.47 -14.89
N ASN A 95 19.94 10.16 -15.11
CA ASN A 95 20.67 9.65 -16.26
C ASN A 95 19.81 9.51 -17.52
N ILE A 96 18.49 9.56 -17.39
CA ILE A 96 17.62 9.42 -18.56
C ILE A 96 17.70 10.69 -19.42
N ARG A 97 18.20 10.51 -20.65
CA ARG A 97 18.28 11.59 -21.65
C ARG A 97 16.93 11.81 -22.32
N THR A 98 15.92 12.19 -21.56
CA THR A 98 14.61 12.58 -22.09
C THR A 98 14.55 14.10 -22.22
N HIS A 99 13.75 14.57 -23.19
CA HIS A 99 13.46 16.00 -23.33
C HIS A 99 12.55 16.55 -22.21
N THR A 100 12.16 15.72 -21.25
CA THR A 100 11.28 16.09 -20.14
C THR A 100 11.94 15.79 -18.79
N MET A 101 11.83 16.72 -17.85
CA MET A 101 12.23 16.53 -16.44
C MET A 101 11.16 15.82 -15.60
N LEU A 102 10.09 15.33 -16.22
CA LEU A 102 8.95 14.75 -15.53
C LEU A 102 9.31 13.56 -14.62
N PRO A 103 10.15 12.57 -15.03
CA PRO A 103 10.55 11.47 -14.15
C PRO A 103 11.27 11.95 -12.89
N LEU A 104 12.13 12.96 -13.02
CA LEU A 104 12.85 13.56 -11.91
C LEU A 104 11.89 14.23 -10.92
N TYR A 105 10.95 15.04 -11.42
CA TYR A 105 9.96 15.70 -10.57
C TYR A 105 9.07 14.70 -9.84
N ILE A 106 8.61 13.65 -10.52
CA ILE A 106 7.80 12.59 -9.89
C ILE A 106 8.59 11.89 -8.78
N THR A 107 9.84 11.48 -9.04
CA THR A 107 10.69 10.79 -8.06
C THR A 107 10.98 11.70 -6.86
N CYS A 108 11.41 12.93 -7.09
CA CYS A 108 11.67 13.89 -6.01
C CYS A 108 10.41 14.22 -5.22
N GLY A 109 9.26 14.35 -5.89
CA GLY A 109 7.97 14.59 -5.24
C GLY A 109 7.57 13.42 -4.33
N ALA A 110 7.67 12.18 -4.80
CA ALA A 110 7.37 10.99 -4.02
C ALA A 110 8.30 10.83 -2.81
N MET A 111 9.62 11.06 -3.01
CA MET A 111 10.58 11.08 -1.91
C MET A 111 10.28 12.20 -0.91
N GLY A 112 9.97 13.39 -1.39
CA GLY A 112 9.61 14.54 -0.56
C GLY A 112 8.39 14.26 0.30
N LEU A 113 7.33 13.69 -0.28
CA LEU A 113 6.12 13.30 0.45
C LEU A 113 6.40 12.21 1.49
N PHE A 114 7.24 11.22 1.16
CA PHE A 114 7.61 10.18 2.11
C PHE A 114 8.39 10.74 3.30
N VAL A 115 9.38 11.60 3.03
CA VAL A 115 10.16 12.28 4.07
C VAL A 115 9.27 13.22 4.89
N LEU A 116 8.39 13.98 4.24
CA LEU A 116 7.46 14.87 4.92
C LEU A 116 6.53 14.10 5.87
N ALA A 117 5.99 12.95 5.44
CA ALA A 117 5.17 12.10 6.30
C ALA A 117 5.90 11.67 7.58
N ILE A 118 7.21 11.41 7.48
CA ILE A 118 8.05 11.08 8.63
C ILE A 118 8.30 12.31 9.51
N LEU A 119 8.65 13.46 8.91
CA LEU A 119 9.02 14.67 9.65
C LEU A 119 7.85 15.28 10.42
N VAL A 120 6.65 15.19 9.86
CA VAL A 120 5.41 15.72 10.45
C VAL A 120 4.86 14.79 11.52
N SER A 121 5.22 13.50 11.54
CA SER A 121 4.72 12.54 12.54
C SER A 121 5.05 12.96 13.98
N LYS A 122 4.13 12.68 14.90
CA LYS A 122 4.24 12.99 16.34
C LYS A 122 5.42 12.27 17.01
N ASP A 123 5.70 11.02 16.61
CA ASP A 123 6.84 10.24 17.07
C ASP A 123 7.73 9.87 15.85
N ARG A 124 8.69 10.73 15.56
CA ARG A 124 9.60 10.56 14.41
C ARG A 124 10.37 9.24 14.43
N LYS A 125 10.87 8.81 15.61
CA LYS A 125 11.64 7.56 15.71
C LYS A 125 10.80 6.34 15.40
N LYS A 126 9.56 6.30 15.87
CA LYS A 126 8.61 5.25 15.58
C LYS A 126 8.16 5.32 14.12
N SER A 127 7.91 6.53 13.62
CA SER A 127 7.47 6.78 12.25
C SER A 127 8.53 6.33 11.23
N VAL A 128 9.79 6.73 11.40
CA VAL A 128 10.90 6.27 10.54
C VAL A 128 10.86 4.74 10.41
N ARG A 129 10.92 4.04 11.53
CA ARG A 129 10.96 2.57 11.54
C ARG A 129 9.73 1.97 10.84
N SER A 130 8.55 2.42 11.23
CA SER A 130 7.31 1.80 10.73
C SER A 130 7.03 2.13 9.27
N HIS A 131 7.36 3.34 8.79
CA HIS A 131 7.16 3.73 7.40
C HIS A 131 8.14 3.01 6.47
N PHE A 132 9.41 2.90 6.87
CA PHE A 132 10.41 2.15 6.11
C PHE A 132 10.05 0.65 6.05
N ASN A 133 9.70 0.02 7.17
CA ASN A 133 9.30 -1.39 7.19
C ASN A 133 8.02 -1.63 6.36
N GLN A 134 7.07 -0.70 6.39
CA GLN A 134 5.86 -0.77 5.58
C GLN A 134 6.16 -0.59 4.09
N MET A 135 7.03 0.36 3.74
CA MET A 135 7.48 0.56 2.37
C MET A 135 8.18 -0.70 1.83
N THR A 136 9.09 -1.30 2.61
CA THR A 136 9.74 -2.57 2.28
C THR A 136 8.69 -3.66 2.00
N THR A 137 7.70 -3.79 2.87
CA THR A 137 6.63 -4.79 2.71
C THR A 137 5.86 -4.59 1.42
N MET A 138 5.53 -3.34 1.06
CA MET A 138 4.82 -3.03 -0.17
C MET A 138 5.68 -3.21 -1.42
N LEU A 139 6.97 -2.84 -1.38
CA LEU A 139 7.91 -3.07 -2.50
C LEU A 139 8.08 -4.56 -2.79
N LEU A 140 8.29 -5.37 -1.75
CA LEU A 140 8.41 -6.82 -1.90
C LEU A 140 7.09 -7.48 -2.27
N GLY A 141 5.96 -6.98 -1.76
CA GLY A 141 4.62 -7.39 -2.19
C GLY A 141 4.37 -7.08 -3.67
N GLY A 142 4.84 -5.92 -4.16
CA GLY A 142 4.82 -5.59 -5.58
C GLY A 142 5.67 -6.56 -6.40
N LEU A 143 6.91 -6.82 -5.98
CA LEU A 143 7.81 -7.75 -6.64
C LEU A 143 7.26 -9.20 -6.68
N TRP A 144 6.49 -9.58 -5.67
CA TRP A 144 5.80 -10.87 -5.62
C TRP A 144 4.79 -11.04 -6.79
N HIS A 145 4.15 -9.96 -7.25
CA HIS A 145 3.25 -9.99 -8.41
C HIS A 145 3.99 -10.24 -9.74
N GLY A 146 5.29 -10.00 -9.79
CA GLY A 146 6.12 -10.27 -10.98
C GLY A 146 7.39 -9.41 -11.00
N ALA A 147 8.42 -9.92 -11.66
CA ALA A 147 9.73 -9.26 -11.81
C ALA A 147 9.69 -8.12 -12.85
N ASN A 148 8.68 -7.25 -12.78
CA ASN A 148 8.52 -6.09 -13.64
C ASN A 148 8.52 -4.81 -12.81
N LEU A 149 9.21 -3.79 -13.29
CA LEU A 149 9.32 -2.48 -12.61
C LEU A 149 7.95 -1.87 -12.30
N ARG A 150 6.94 -2.11 -13.12
CA ARG A 150 5.57 -1.62 -12.91
C ARG A 150 4.98 -2.09 -11.58
N PHE A 151 5.23 -3.34 -11.19
CA PHE A 151 4.76 -3.89 -9.92
C PHE A 151 5.51 -3.31 -8.72
N ILE A 152 6.81 -3.03 -8.89
CA ILE A 152 7.61 -2.38 -7.85
C ILE A 152 7.12 -0.94 -7.63
N ILE A 153 6.86 -0.20 -8.71
CA ILE A 153 6.28 1.16 -8.66
C ILE A 153 4.88 1.12 -8.03
N TRP A 154 4.05 0.16 -8.40
CA TRP A 154 2.74 -0.06 -7.78
C TRP A 154 2.86 -0.27 -6.26
N GLY A 155 3.78 -1.14 -5.82
CA GLY A 155 4.08 -1.34 -4.40
C GLY A 155 4.56 -0.06 -3.70
N ALA A 156 5.42 0.72 -4.36
CA ALA A 156 5.91 2.00 -3.82
C ALA A 156 4.77 3.02 -3.63
N LEU A 157 3.86 3.14 -4.59
CA LEU A 157 2.70 4.03 -4.50
C LEU A 157 1.78 3.65 -3.34
N HIS A 158 1.50 2.36 -3.17
CA HIS A 158 0.72 1.87 -2.03
C HIS A 158 1.44 2.07 -0.70
N GLY A 159 2.75 1.85 -0.64
CA GLY A 159 3.58 2.13 0.54
C GLY A 159 3.56 3.61 0.93
N LEU A 160 3.67 4.49 -0.05
CA LEU A 160 3.58 5.95 0.14
C LEU A 160 2.20 6.38 0.64
N ALA A 161 1.14 5.89 0.00
CA ALA A 161 -0.25 6.20 0.40
C ALA A 161 -0.54 5.76 1.85
N LEU A 162 -0.05 4.58 2.23
CA LEU A 162 -0.16 4.07 3.60
C LEU A 162 0.65 4.92 4.61
N ALA A 163 1.86 5.38 4.24
CA ALA A 163 2.67 6.26 5.08
C ALA A 163 1.96 7.60 5.32
N ILE A 164 1.46 8.23 4.27
CA ILE A 164 0.69 9.50 4.36
C ILE A 164 -0.56 9.30 5.22
N HIS A 165 -1.35 8.26 4.94
CA HIS A 165 -2.57 7.99 5.69
C HIS A 165 -2.28 7.74 7.18
N LYS A 166 -1.22 7.01 7.50
CA LYS A 166 -0.85 6.71 8.89
C LYS A 166 -0.47 7.99 9.64
N THR A 167 0.34 8.85 9.04
CA THR A 167 0.71 10.15 9.63
C THR A 167 -0.52 11.04 9.80
N PHE A 168 -1.40 11.09 8.79
CA PHE A 168 -2.63 11.86 8.87
C PHE A 168 -3.55 11.38 10.00
N ALA A 169 -3.68 10.06 10.18
CA ALA A 169 -4.49 9.46 11.25
C ALA A 169 -3.96 9.76 12.67
N GLU A 170 -2.68 10.12 12.83
CA GLU A 170 -2.12 10.57 14.11
C GLU A 170 -2.69 11.94 14.54
N TYR A 171 -3.03 12.81 13.58
CA TYR A 171 -3.59 14.14 13.84
C TYR A 171 -5.11 14.16 13.87
N PHE A 172 -5.71 13.28 13.06
CA PHE A 172 -7.16 13.19 12.92
C PHE A 172 -7.63 11.78 13.26
N PRO A 173 -7.56 11.38 14.55
CA PRO A 173 -8.09 10.10 14.96
C PRO A 173 -9.58 10.08 14.62
N THR A 174 -9.99 9.12 13.78
CA THR A 174 -11.41 8.90 13.52
C THR A 174 -12.04 8.50 14.84
N ALA A 175 -13.02 9.30 15.29
CA ALA A 175 -13.78 8.99 16.48
C ALA A 175 -14.30 7.56 16.35
N THR A 176 -13.94 6.72 17.30
CA THR A 176 -14.35 5.30 17.40
C THR A 176 -15.86 5.14 17.62
N ASP A 177 -16.55 6.25 17.83
CA ASP A 177 -17.99 6.36 18.09
C ASP A 177 -18.75 6.77 16.82
N GLY A 178 -19.02 5.87 15.91
CA GLY A 178 -20.09 5.90 14.89
C GLY A 178 -20.35 7.18 14.08
N LYS A 179 -19.85 8.33 14.46
CA LYS A 179 -20.02 9.62 13.79
C LYS A 179 -18.96 9.78 12.71
N ARG A 180 -19.38 9.71 11.46
CA ARG A 180 -18.54 9.99 10.28
C ARG A 180 -17.94 11.39 10.40
N SER A 181 -16.64 11.50 10.62
CA SER A 181 -15.92 12.77 10.52
C SER A 181 -16.14 13.35 9.11
N VAL A 182 -16.42 14.63 9.01
CA VAL A 182 -16.55 15.35 7.71
C VAL A 182 -15.31 15.14 6.85
N ILE A 183 -14.13 15.07 7.48
CA ILE A 183 -12.84 14.82 6.81
C ILE A 183 -12.79 13.43 6.16
N SER A 184 -13.35 12.38 6.78
CA SER A 184 -13.40 11.05 6.17
C SER A 184 -14.33 10.98 4.95
N ARG A 185 -15.31 11.88 4.84
CA ARG A 185 -16.17 11.99 3.66
C ARG A 185 -15.48 12.67 2.49
N ILE A 186 -14.58 13.62 2.76
CA ILE A 186 -13.85 14.37 1.72
C ILE A 186 -12.65 13.56 1.21
N THR A 187 -11.95 12.84 2.08
CA THR A 187 -10.76 12.07 1.71
C THR A 187 -11.08 10.72 1.09
N SER A 188 -12.27 10.14 1.38
CA SER A 188 -12.69 8.84 0.85
C SER A 188 -12.66 8.75 -0.69
N PRO A 189 -13.29 9.66 -1.46
CA PRO A 189 -13.25 9.59 -2.92
C PRO A 189 -11.84 9.83 -3.49
N PHE A 190 -11.01 10.65 -2.83
CA PHE A 190 -9.64 10.92 -3.27
C PHE A 190 -8.73 9.70 -3.10
N PHE A 191 -8.87 8.96 -2.01
CA PHE A 191 -8.12 7.71 -1.79
C PHE A 191 -8.58 6.58 -2.71
N LEU A 192 -9.86 6.52 -3.04
CA LEU A 192 -10.37 5.59 -4.05
C LEU A 192 -9.73 5.84 -5.42
N LEU A 193 -9.57 7.11 -5.84
CA LEU A 193 -8.92 7.47 -7.10
C LEU A 193 -7.44 7.03 -7.14
N ILE A 194 -6.69 7.21 -6.06
CA ILE A 194 -5.26 6.83 -5.98
C ILE A 194 -5.10 5.30 -5.93
N THR A 195 -6.05 4.59 -5.37
CA THR A 195 -5.98 3.13 -5.21
C THR A 195 -6.23 2.38 -6.52
N PHE A 196 -6.91 3.02 -7.49
CA PHE A 196 -7.41 2.41 -8.74
C PHE A 196 -6.75 2.93 -10.01
N HIS A 197 -5.71 3.74 -9.91
CA HIS A 197 -4.84 4.14 -11.01
C HIS A 197 -3.46 3.55 -10.88
#